data_fc4cbc0726df26fcca73d6089b7fca1e
#
_entry.id   fc4cbc0726df26fcca73d6089b7fca1e
#
_cell.length_a   1.000
_cell.length_b   1.000
_cell.length_c   1.000
_cell.angle_alpha   90.00
_cell.angle_beta   90.00
_cell.angle_gamma   90.00
#
_symmetry.space_group_name_H-M   'P 1'
#
loop_
_entity.id
_entity.type
_entity.pdbx_description
1 polymer ?
#
loop_
_entity_poly.entity_id
_entity_poly.type
_entity_poly.pdbx_seq_one_letter_code
_entity_poly.pdbx_strand_id
1 'polypeptide(L)'
;MERLATCACSELRVTCSGEPEKVSLCHCPACQKRTGSAFGIAAFFARENIRVEGASRSYERPSDSGFPVLLHFCPGCGSTVFWEPRRKPDMIAVGVGSFADPTFPAPSQAVYAEFRHPWVGEMASREGLPFGDQQG
;
A
#
# COMPACT_ATOMS: atom_id res chain seq x y z
N MET A 1 -1.77 8.81 17.99
CA MET A 1 -2.44 9.25 16.77
C MET A 1 -2.98 8.04 16.03
N GLU A 2 -4.21 8.13 15.57
CA GLU A 2 -4.82 7.05 14.79
C GLU A 2 -5.17 7.52 13.39
N ARG A 3 -5.01 6.62 12.43
CA ARG A 3 -5.42 6.86 11.04
C ARG A 3 -6.39 5.76 10.62
N LEU A 4 -7.37 6.10 9.83
CA LEU A 4 -8.38 5.17 9.36
C LEU A 4 -8.23 4.94 7.85
N ALA A 5 -8.06 3.69 7.45
CA ALA A 5 -8.09 3.28 6.06
C ALA A 5 -9.40 2.53 5.80
N THR A 6 -10.03 2.78 4.67
CA THR A 6 -11.28 2.10 4.33
C THR A 6 -11.29 1.65 2.88
N CYS A 7 -12.15 0.67 2.59
CA CYS A 7 -12.49 0.34 1.22
C CYS A 7 -13.42 1.42 0.62
N ALA A 8 -13.71 1.31 -0.66
CA ALA A 8 -14.53 2.32 -1.34
C ALA A 8 -15.93 2.47 -0.75
N CYS A 9 -16.53 1.37 -0.28
CA CYS A 9 -17.89 1.42 0.30
C CYS A 9 -17.88 1.62 1.82
N SER A 10 -16.69 1.71 2.43
CA SER A 10 -16.48 1.95 3.88
C SER A 10 -16.87 0.80 4.80
N GLU A 11 -17.22 -0.35 4.26
CA GLU A 11 -17.56 -1.52 5.10
C GLU A 11 -16.32 -2.15 5.73
N LEU A 12 -15.22 -2.23 4.99
CA LEU A 12 -13.96 -2.75 5.51
C LEU A 12 -13.12 -1.58 6.00
N ARG A 13 -12.78 -1.59 7.29
CA ARG A 13 -12.13 -0.47 7.96
C ARG A 13 -10.91 -0.98 8.72
N VAL A 14 -9.80 -0.25 8.59
CA VAL A 14 -8.55 -0.59 9.26
C VAL A 14 -8.05 0.63 10.00
N THR A 15 -8.00 0.52 11.32
CA THR A 15 -7.49 1.59 12.17
C THR A 15 -6.04 1.29 12.51
N CYS A 16 -5.17 2.27 12.25
CA CYS A 16 -3.74 2.14 12.44
C CYS A 16 -3.28 3.11 13.53
N SER A 17 -2.60 2.59 14.56
CA SER A 17 -2.10 3.41 15.66
C SER A 17 -0.64 3.76 15.43
N GLY A 18 -0.28 5.01 15.70
CA GLY A 18 1.10 5.48 15.59
C GLY A 18 1.54 5.71 14.15
N GLU A 19 2.82 5.97 13.98
CA GLU A 19 3.40 6.20 12.67
C GLU A 19 3.76 4.87 12.00
N PRO A 20 3.67 4.79 10.68
CA PRO A 20 4.13 3.58 9.98
C PRO A 20 5.64 3.39 10.18
N GLU A 21 6.06 2.15 10.28
CA GLU A 21 7.48 1.85 10.38
C GLU A 21 8.20 2.09 9.07
N LYS A 22 7.48 2.00 7.95
CA LYS A 22 8.01 2.24 6.63
C LYS A 22 6.88 2.54 5.67
N VAL A 23 7.14 3.42 4.71
CA VAL A 23 6.23 3.68 3.58
C VAL A 23 7.04 3.40 2.32
N SER A 24 6.57 2.47 1.50
CA SER A 24 7.29 1.99 0.34
C SER A 24 6.45 2.09 -0.93
N LEU A 25 7.03 2.67 -1.96
CA LEU A 25 6.43 2.71 -3.29
C LEU A 25 6.96 1.53 -4.08
N CYS A 26 6.06 0.77 -4.71
CA CYS A 26 6.45 -0.43 -5.45
C CYS A 26 5.97 -0.35 -6.89
N HIS A 27 6.90 -0.54 -7.83
CA HIS A 27 6.62 -0.48 -9.26
C HIS A 27 6.33 -1.85 -9.88
N CYS A 28 6.38 -2.94 -9.10
CA CYS A 28 6.28 -4.28 -9.68
C CYS A 28 4.92 -4.51 -10.36
N PRO A 29 4.88 -5.43 -11.36
CA PRO A 29 3.62 -5.72 -12.04
C PRO A 29 2.48 -6.13 -11.11
N ALA A 30 2.78 -6.86 -10.05
CA ALA A 30 1.75 -7.28 -9.09
C ALA A 30 1.11 -6.08 -8.40
N CYS A 31 1.90 -5.08 -8.01
CA CYS A 31 1.37 -3.87 -7.40
C CYS A 31 0.61 -3.01 -8.42
N GLN A 32 1.07 -2.97 -9.66
CA GLN A 32 0.34 -2.30 -10.73
C GLN A 32 -1.03 -2.93 -10.92
N LYS A 33 -1.09 -4.25 -10.96
CA LYS A 33 -2.36 -4.96 -11.16
C LYS A 33 -3.29 -4.83 -9.97
N ARG A 34 -2.74 -4.86 -8.76
CA ARG A 34 -3.54 -4.68 -7.55
C ARG A 34 -4.24 -3.33 -7.53
N THR A 35 -3.52 -2.27 -7.90
CA THR A 35 -4.04 -0.90 -7.82
C THR A 35 -4.73 -0.44 -9.10
N GLY A 36 -4.43 -1.06 -10.24
CA GLY A 36 -4.85 -0.52 -11.53
C GLY A 36 -4.13 0.78 -11.87
N SER A 37 -2.96 1.02 -11.25
CA SER A 37 -2.16 2.22 -11.45
C SER A 37 -0.74 1.82 -11.84
N ALA A 38 0.10 2.80 -12.11
CA ALA A 38 1.49 2.57 -12.50
C ALA A 38 2.36 2.09 -11.32
N PHE A 39 1.87 2.20 -10.08
CA PHE A 39 2.59 1.75 -8.89
C PHE A 39 1.62 1.61 -7.73
N GLY A 40 2.08 0.98 -6.66
CA GLY A 40 1.35 0.92 -5.41
C GLY A 40 2.20 1.49 -4.29
N ILE A 41 1.56 1.95 -3.20
CA ILE A 41 2.27 2.45 -2.03
C ILE A 41 1.71 1.73 -0.81
N ALA A 42 2.62 1.16 -0.01
CA ALA A 42 2.29 0.42 1.19
C ALA A 42 2.84 1.11 2.42
N ALA A 43 2.02 1.25 3.44
CA ALA A 43 2.46 1.68 4.76
C ALA A 43 2.50 0.45 5.66
N PHE A 44 3.65 0.19 6.27
CA PHE A 44 3.86 -0.99 7.11
C PHE A 44 3.73 -0.62 8.58
N PHE A 45 2.88 -1.36 9.28
CA PHE A 45 2.64 -1.16 10.72
C PHE A 45 2.88 -2.46 11.45
N ALA A 46 3.32 -2.39 12.70
CA ALA A 46 3.35 -3.57 13.55
C ALA A 46 1.92 -4.11 13.71
N ARG A 47 1.78 -5.44 13.68
CA ARG A 47 0.46 -6.08 13.73
C ARG A 47 -0.37 -5.66 14.93
N GLU A 48 0.27 -5.45 16.08
CA GLU A 48 -0.44 -5.04 17.29
C GLU A 48 -1.03 -3.62 17.21
N ASN A 49 -0.58 -2.82 16.23
CA ASN A 49 -1.08 -1.46 16.05
C ASN A 49 -2.23 -1.38 15.04
N ILE A 50 -2.73 -2.52 14.61
CA ILE A 50 -3.76 -2.61 13.57
C ILE A 50 -5.04 -3.22 14.16
N ARG A 51 -6.18 -2.55 13.90
CA ARG A 51 -7.50 -3.09 14.22
C ARG A 51 -8.34 -3.11 12.96
N VAL A 52 -8.86 -4.29 12.62
CA VAL A 52 -9.66 -4.49 11.41
C VAL A 52 -11.12 -4.68 11.79
N GLU A 53 -12.02 -3.96 11.12
CA GLU A 53 -13.46 -4.09 11.31
C GLU A 53 -14.13 -4.28 9.95
N GLY A 54 -15.19 -5.06 9.95
CA GLY A 54 -15.95 -5.35 8.74
C GLY A 54 -15.51 -6.64 8.07
N ALA A 55 -16.34 -7.10 7.13
CA ALA A 55 -16.07 -8.34 6.42
C ALA A 55 -14.97 -8.14 5.39
N SER A 56 -14.11 -9.15 5.25
CA SER A 56 -13.10 -9.15 4.20
C SER A 56 -12.98 -10.55 3.63
N ARG A 57 -12.48 -10.62 2.40
CA ARG A 57 -12.05 -11.85 1.76
C ARG A 57 -10.57 -11.75 1.49
N SER A 58 -9.93 -12.89 1.32
CA SER A 58 -8.50 -12.92 1.10
C SER A 58 -8.14 -13.67 -0.16
N TYR A 59 -7.02 -13.29 -0.76
CA TYR A 59 -6.42 -13.99 -1.88
C TYR A 59 -4.93 -14.07 -1.63
N GLU A 60 -4.39 -15.29 -1.65
CA GLU A 60 -2.96 -15.47 -1.46
C GLU A 60 -2.28 -15.35 -2.83
N ARG A 61 -1.48 -14.32 -2.98
CA ARG A 61 -0.79 -13.99 -4.22
C ARG A 61 0.65 -14.48 -4.13
N PRO A 62 1.14 -15.25 -5.13
CA PRO A 62 2.56 -15.58 -5.18
C PRO A 62 3.40 -14.32 -5.42
N SER A 63 4.66 -14.38 -5.03
CA SER A 63 5.58 -13.25 -5.15
C SER A 63 6.91 -13.73 -5.71
N ASP A 64 7.58 -12.86 -6.48
CA ASP A 64 8.89 -13.17 -7.04
C ASP A 64 9.94 -13.38 -5.95
N SER A 65 9.72 -12.84 -4.76
CA SER A 65 10.62 -13.04 -3.62
C SER A 65 10.56 -14.47 -3.05
N GLY A 66 9.58 -15.27 -3.49
CA GLY A 66 9.35 -16.60 -2.95
C GLY A 66 8.46 -16.62 -1.71
N PHE A 67 8.08 -15.46 -1.19
CA PHE A 67 7.18 -15.35 -0.05
C PHE A 67 5.83 -14.82 -0.55
N PRO A 68 4.74 -15.58 -0.32
CA PRO A 68 3.42 -15.12 -0.77
C PRO A 68 2.94 -13.92 0.02
N VAL A 69 1.94 -13.25 -0.52
CA VAL A 69 1.30 -12.09 0.10
C VAL A 69 -0.18 -12.39 0.21
N LEU A 70 -0.73 -12.29 1.41
CA LEU A 70 -2.16 -12.53 1.62
C LEU A 70 -2.90 -11.19 1.54
N LEU A 71 -3.56 -10.96 0.42
CA LEU A 71 -4.32 -9.73 0.18
C LEU A 71 -5.69 -9.83 0.82
N HIS A 72 -6.15 -8.75 1.45
CA HIS A 72 -7.50 -8.67 2.04
C HIS A 72 -8.29 -7.56 1.36
N PHE A 73 -9.46 -7.91 0.87
CA PHE A 73 -10.31 -6.98 0.12
C PHE A 73 -11.75 -7.07 0.58
N CYS A 74 -12.48 -5.99 0.33
CA CYS A 74 -13.90 -5.93 0.67
C CYS A 74 -14.72 -6.78 -0.29
N PRO A 75 -15.54 -7.72 0.19
CA PRO A 75 -16.35 -8.53 -0.71
C PRO A 75 -17.47 -7.73 -1.39
N GLY A 76 -17.84 -6.58 -0.85
CA GLY A 76 -18.89 -5.75 -1.42
C GLY A 76 -18.43 -4.84 -2.54
N CYS A 77 -17.27 -4.19 -2.39
CA CYS A 77 -16.78 -3.24 -3.40
C CYS A 77 -15.48 -3.67 -4.08
N GLY A 78 -14.83 -4.73 -3.59
CA GLY A 78 -13.62 -5.26 -4.22
C GLY A 78 -12.32 -4.54 -3.91
N SER A 79 -12.36 -3.46 -3.12
CA SER A 79 -11.14 -2.72 -2.80
C SER A 79 -10.20 -3.53 -1.93
N THR A 80 -8.92 -3.65 -2.33
CA THR A 80 -7.89 -4.23 -1.47
C THR A 80 -7.41 -3.15 -0.52
N VAL A 81 -7.54 -3.37 0.79
CA VAL A 81 -7.22 -2.36 1.79
C VAL A 81 -5.91 -2.67 2.50
N PHE A 82 -5.66 -3.93 2.84
CA PHE A 82 -4.45 -4.29 3.55
C PHE A 82 -4.01 -5.68 3.17
N TRP A 83 -2.77 -6.02 3.52
CA TRP A 83 -2.26 -7.36 3.23
C TRP A 83 -1.21 -7.77 4.24
N GLU A 84 -0.97 -9.08 4.27
CA GLU A 84 -0.01 -9.70 5.18
C GLU A 84 1.15 -10.23 4.35
N PRO A 85 2.29 -9.54 4.37
CA PRO A 85 3.48 -10.05 3.68
C PRO A 85 4.06 -11.20 4.50
N ARG A 86 4.07 -12.41 3.92
CA ARG A 86 4.58 -13.60 4.64
C ARG A 86 6.06 -13.46 5.00
N ARG A 87 6.77 -12.61 4.27
CA ARG A 87 8.16 -12.33 4.56
C ARG A 87 8.34 -11.59 5.89
N LYS A 88 7.32 -10.86 6.33
CA LYS A 88 7.33 -10.09 7.58
C LYS A 88 6.05 -10.35 8.34
N PRO A 89 5.94 -11.54 8.98
CA PRO A 89 4.67 -11.95 9.58
C PRO A 89 4.21 -11.10 10.76
N ASP A 90 5.10 -10.31 11.37
CA ASP A 90 4.76 -9.41 12.46
C ASP A 90 4.25 -8.04 11.97
N MET A 91 4.17 -7.85 10.66
CA MET A 91 3.75 -6.59 10.05
C MET A 91 2.47 -6.76 9.26
N ILE A 92 1.71 -5.67 9.18
CA ILE A 92 0.58 -5.54 8.27
C ILE A 92 0.89 -4.38 7.33
N ALA A 93 0.65 -4.58 6.05
CA ALA A 93 0.79 -3.52 5.05
C ALA A 93 -0.59 -2.97 4.70
N VAL A 94 -0.73 -1.66 4.68
CA VAL A 94 -1.98 -0.98 4.34
C VAL A 94 -1.74 -0.13 3.10
N GLY A 95 -2.65 -0.21 2.13
CA GLY A 95 -2.55 0.62 0.93
C GLY A 95 -2.73 2.08 1.29
N VAL A 96 -1.75 2.91 0.95
CA VAL A 96 -1.77 4.32 1.35
C VAL A 96 -2.98 5.05 0.78
N GLY A 97 -3.39 4.70 -0.43
CA GLY A 97 -4.59 5.30 -1.02
C GLY A 97 -5.87 5.05 -0.22
N SER A 98 -5.91 3.98 0.56
CA SER A 98 -7.09 3.66 1.38
C SER A 98 -7.31 4.64 2.52
N PHE A 99 -6.28 5.41 2.90
CA PHE A 99 -6.44 6.49 3.89
C PHE A 99 -7.07 7.73 3.26
N ALA A 100 -6.94 7.90 1.95
CA ALA A 100 -7.44 9.06 1.21
C ALA A 100 -7.06 10.38 1.89
N ASP A 101 -5.83 10.44 2.38
CA ASP A 101 -5.31 11.56 3.16
C ASP A 101 -4.07 12.13 2.46
N PRO A 102 -4.18 13.33 1.86
CA PRO A 102 -3.04 13.91 1.15
C PRO A 102 -1.87 14.30 2.06
N THR A 103 -2.08 14.31 3.38
CA THR A 103 -1.01 14.61 4.33
C THR A 103 -0.31 13.36 4.86
N PHE A 104 -0.67 12.16 4.35
CA PHE A 104 0.00 10.93 4.75
C PHE A 104 1.49 11.03 4.43
N PRO A 105 2.37 10.48 5.30
CA PRO A 105 3.81 10.55 5.06
C PRO A 105 4.22 10.00 3.69
N ALA A 106 5.15 10.69 3.04
CA ALA A 106 5.65 10.29 1.73
C ALA A 106 6.43 8.98 1.82
N PRO A 107 6.52 8.22 0.71
CA PRO A 107 7.37 7.04 0.69
C PRO A 107 8.83 7.40 1.00
N SER A 108 9.47 6.56 1.81
CA SER A 108 10.88 6.70 2.11
C SER A 108 11.76 5.89 1.17
N GLN A 109 11.14 5.02 0.37
CA GLN A 109 11.85 4.19 -0.62
C GLN A 109 10.94 3.84 -1.77
N ALA A 110 11.56 3.47 -2.89
CA ALA A 110 10.86 2.90 -4.04
C ALA A 110 11.59 1.61 -4.42
N VAL A 111 10.84 0.56 -4.72
CA VAL A 111 11.40 -0.75 -5.05
C VAL A 111 10.89 -1.22 -6.40
N TYR A 112 11.63 -2.18 -7.00
CA TYR A 112 11.33 -2.72 -8.34
C TYR A 112 11.33 -1.62 -9.40
N ALA A 113 12.33 -0.74 -9.34
CA ALA A 113 12.45 0.42 -10.23
C ALA A 113 12.58 0.01 -11.71
N GLU A 114 13.03 -1.20 -11.98
CA GLU A 114 13.14 -1.71 -13.36
C GLU A 114 11.79 -1.79 -14.08
N PHE A 115 10.69 -1.82 -13.31
CA PHE A 115 9.33 -1.85 -13.86
C PHE A 115 8.67 -0.49 -13.86
N ARG A 116 9.38 0.56 -13.43
CA ARG A 116 8.84 1.91 -13.35
C ARG A 116 8.45 2.43 -14.74
N HIS A 117 7.25 2.97 -14.84
CA HIS A 117 6.84 3.67 -16.06
C HIS A 117 7.68 4.94 -16.19
N PRO A 118 8.30 5.18 -17.37
CA PRO A 118 9.24 6.31 -17.51
C PRO A 118 8.66 7.67 -17.14
N TRP A 119 7.38 7.89 -17.43
CA TRP A 119 6.74 9.18 -17.19
C TRP A 119 6.44 9.47 -15.71
N VAL A 120 6.51 8.48 -14.84
CA VAL A 120 6.20 8.66 -13.42
C VAL A 120 7.13 9.70 -12.79
N GLY A 121 8.44 9.56 -12.99
CA GLY A 121 9.40 10.50 -12.48
C GLY A 121 9.21 11.91 -13.07
N GLU A 122 8.94 11.97 -14.38
CA GLU A 122 8.71 13.24 -15.05
C GLU A 122 7.49 13.98 -14.52
N MET A 123 6.39 13.26 -14.33
CA MET A 123 5.17 13.87 -13.78
C MET A 123 5.40 14.39 -12.38
N ALA A 124 6.06 13.61 -11.53
CA ALA A 124 6.36 14.03 -10.17
C ALA A 124 7.21 15.29 -10.15
N SER A 125 8.23 15.35 -11.01
CA SER A 125 9.10 16.51 -11.10
C SER A 125 8.35 17.75 -11.57
N ARG A 126 7.52 17.61 -12.61
CA ARG A 126 6.75 18.74 -13.16
C ARG A 126 5.77 19.30 -12.15
N GLU A 127 5.14 18.41 -11.38
CA GLU A 127 4.17 18.83 -10.38
C GLU A 127 4.81 19.29 -9.07
N GLY A 128 6.13 19.19 -8.99
CA GLY A 128 6.83 19.60 -7.78
C GLY A 128 6.65 18.61 -6.63
N LEU A 129 6.31 17.39 -6.92
CA LEU A 129 6.11 16.37 -5.88
C LEU A 129 7.46 15.92 -5.31
N PRO A 130 7.57 15.83 -3.97
CA PRO A 130 8.87 15.58 -3.33
C PRO A 130 9.58 14.31 -3.79
N PHE A 131 8.84 13.21 -3.95
CA PHE A 131 9.50 11.96 -4.29
C PHE A 131 9.96 11.90 -5.74
N GLY A 132 9.53 12.83 -6.58
CA GLY A 132 10.02 12.93 -7.95
C GLY A 132 11.50 13.20 -8.00
N ASP A 133 11.97 14.08 -7.15
CA ASP A 133 13.39 14.40 -7.04
C ASP A 133 14.19 13.23 -6.47
N GLN A 134 13.59 12.49 -5.56
CA GLN A 134 14.23 11.34 -4.94
C GLN A 134 14.38 10.17 -5.91
N GLN A 135 13.52 10.10 -6.91
CA GLN A 135 13.55 9.05 -7.92
C GLN A 135 14.54 9.36 -9.05
N GLY A 136 14.88 10.60 -9.19
CA GLY A 136 15.66 11.13 -10.32
C GLY A 136 17.07 10.64 -10.45
#